data_d705128c3bd5bba7d84c85a84ccf7694
#
_entry.id   d705128c3bd5bba7d84c85a84ccf7694
#
_cell.length_a   1.000
_cell.length_b   1.000
_cell.length_c   1.000
_cell.angle_alpha   90.00
_cell.angle_beta   90.00
_cell.angle_gamma   90.00
#
_symmetry.space_group_name_H-M   'P 1'
#
loop_
_entity.id
_entity.type
_entity.pdbx_description
1 polymer ?
#
loop_
_entity_poly.entity_id
_entity_poly.type
_entity_poly.pdbx_seq_one_letter_code
_entity_poly.pdbx_strand_id
1 'polypeptide(L)'
;MSFGVMGGPMQSQGHLQMTLRTQLWGQDPQTAADAPRWQALSGLEVAVEASVGADVIDALKTKGHAIKVEAPDSTNFGFGGAQLIAKTDAGYVAGSDPRKDGCAVGY
;
A
#
# COMPACT_ATOMS: atom_id res chain seq x y z
N MET A 1 6.27 11.12 -11.93
CA MET A 1 5.07 10.49 -11.33
C MET A 1 4.50 11.41 -10.26
N SER A 2 3.19 11.53 -10.21
CA SER A 2 2.47 12.19 -9.11
C SER A 2 1.67 11.12 -8.36
N PHE A 3 1.68 11.16 -7.04
CA PHE A 3 0.89 10.24 -6.23
C PHE A 3 0.63 10.79 -4.84
N GLY A 4 -0.38 10.28 -4.18
CA GLY A 4 -0.70 10.59 -2.80
C GLY A 4 -1.31 9.40 -2.10
N VAL A 5 -1.10 9.31 -0.79
CA VAL A 5 -1.74 8.33 0.09
C VAL A 5 -2.47 9.09 1.18
N MET A 6 -3.78 8.92 1.25
CA MET A 6 -4.58 9.43 2.37
C MET A 6 -4.57 8.40 3.51
N GLY A 7 -4.87 8.80 4.73
CA GLY A 7 -4.99 7.87 5.86
C GLY A 7 -4.43 8.39 7.19
N GLY A 8 -4.36 9.70 7.39
CA GLY A 8 -3.88 10.28 8.65
C GLY A 8 -2.45 9.83 8.98
N PRO A 9 -2.21 9.19 10.14
CA PRO A 9 -0.87 8.73 10.54
C PRO A 9 -0.24 7.72 9.57
N MET A 10 -1.04 7.03 8.75
CA MET A 10 -0.57 6.11 7.72
C MET A 10 0.07 6.83 6.52
N GLN A 11 -0.17 8.12 6.33
CA GLN A 11 0.29 8.84 5.14
C GLN A 11 1.79 8.71 4.89
N SER A 12 2.62 8.96 5.89
CA SER A 12 4.09 8.87 5.75
C SER A 12 4.54 7.45 5.40
N GLN A 13 3.97 6.44 6.04
CA GLN A 13 4.28 5.04 5.79
C GLN A 13 3.75 4.57 4.44
N GLY A 14 2.56 5.00 4.06
CA GLY A 14 1.97 4.70 2.76
C GLY A 14 2.75 5.33 1.60
N HIS A 15 3.20 6.58 1.74
CA HIS A 15 4.06 7.22 0.75
C HIS A 15 5.40 6.48 0.59
N LEU A 16 6.01 6.03 1.69
CA LEU A 16 7.21 5.21 1.64
C LEU A 16 6.97 3.92 0.86
N GLN A 17 5.88 3.20 1.15
CA GLN A 17 5.55 1.95 0.49
C GLN A 17 5.32 2.14 -1.01
N MET A 18 4.59 3.18 -1.42
CA MET A 18 4.38 3.49 -2.84
C MET A 18 5.68 3.87 -3.53
N THR A 19 6.54 4.64 -2.88
CA THR A 19 7.86 4.99 -3.42
C THR A 19 8.72 3.75 -3.66
N LEU A 20 8.83 2.86 -2.67
CA LEU A 20 9.60 1.63 -2.81
C LEU A 20 9.07 0.75 -3.96
N ARG A 21 7.75 0.58 -4.04
CA ARG A 21 7.11 -0.25 -5.05
C ARG A 21 7.33 0.29 -6.46
N THR A 22 7.15 1.58 -6.66
CA THR A 22 7.24 2.18 -7.99
C THR A 22 8.67 2.50 -8.41
N GLN A 23 9.50 3.04 -7.52
CA GLN A 23 10.82 3.54 -7.88
C GLN A 23 11.94 2.49 -7.70
N LEU A 24 11.82 1.63 -6.70
CA LEU A 24 12.85 0.61 -6.42
C LEU A 24 12.51 -0.74 -7.07
N TRP A 25 11.24 -1.15 -6.99
CA TRP A 25 10.82 -2.48 -7.49
C TRP A 25 10.16 -2.42 -8.87
N GLY A 26 10.02 -1.23 -9.46
CA GLY A 26 9.55 -1.04 -10.82
C GLY A 26 8.09 -1.45 -11.07
N GLN A 27 7.27 -1.50 -10.03
CA GLN A 27 5.85 -1.82 -10.19
C GLN A 27 5.12 -0.66 -10.86
N ASP A 28 4.17 -1.00 -11.73
CA ASP A 28 3.27 -0.01 -12.31
C ASP A 28 2.31 0.58 -11.26
N PRO A 29 1.67 1.73 -11.54
CA PRO A 29 0.80 2.40 -10.57
C PRO A 29 -0.32 1.53 -9.99
N GLN A 30 -0.99 0.70 -10.82
CA GLN A 30 -2.09 -0.14 -10.33
C GLN A 30 -1.57 -1.30 -9.47
N THR A 31 -0.54 -2.00 -9.92
CA THR A 31 0.11 -3.06 -9.15
C THR A 31 0.58 -2.54 -7.78
N ALA A 32 1.16 -1.34 -7.74
CA ALA A 32 1.60 -0.73 -6.49
C ALA A 32 0.42 -0.38 -5.56
N ALA A 33 -0.69 0.12 -6.13
CA ALA A 33 -1.90 0.44 -5.36
C ALA A 33 -2.58 -0.81 -4.79
N ASP A 34 -2.64 -1.91 -5.56
CA ASP A 34 -3.29 -3.17 -5.18
C ASP A 34 -2.50 -3.95 -4.14
N ALA A 35 -1.20 -3.73 -4.07
CA ALA A 35 -0.31 -4.51 -3.23
C ALA A 35 -0.62 -4.38 -1.73
N PRO A 36 -0.41 -5.48 -0.96
CA PRO A 36 -0.67 -5.47 0.47
C PRO A 36 0.15 -4.42 1.20
N ARG A 37 -0.45 -3.82 2.21
CA ARG A 37 0.17 -2.79 3.05
C ARG A 37 0.45 -3.27 4.45
N TRP A 38 1.35 -2.55 5.09
CA TRP A 38 1.66 -2.68 6.50
C TRP A 38 1.68 -1.31 7.17
N GLN A 39 1.52 -1.31 8.48
CA GLN A 39 1.60 -0.12 9.30
C GLN A 39 2.33 -0.45 10.62
N ALA A 40 3.43 0.23 10.88
CA ALA A 40 4.03 0.21 12.20
C ALA A 40 3.15 1.00 13.18
N LEU A 41 2.77 0.39 14.26
CA LEU A 41 1.88 0.97 15.27
C LEU A 41 2.69 1.58 16.42
N SER A 42 3.23 0.72 17.28
CA SER A 42 4.10 1.15 18.39
C SER A 42 5.11 0.06 18.72
N GLY A 43 6.34 0.45 19.04
CA GLY A 43 7.39 -0.51 19.38
C GLY A 43 7.59 -1.54 18.27
N LEU A 44 7.34 -2.82 18.57
CA LEU A 44 7.45 -3.94 17.63
C LEU A 44 6.09 -4.35 17.02
N GLU A 45 5.01 -3.65 17.34
CA GLU A 45 3.68 -3.93 16.79
C GLU A 45 3.57 -3.46 15.34
N VAL A 46 3.17 -4.36 14.46
CA VAL A 46 2.95 -4.08 13.04
C VAL A 46 1.60 -4.66 12.62
N ALA A 47 0.72 -3.82 12.08
CA ALA A 47 -0.46 -4.27 11.40
C ALA A 47 -0.12 -4.59 9.94
N VAL A 48 -0.69 -5.67 9.42
CA VAL A 48 -0.54 -6.09 8.02
C VAL A 48 -1.89 -6.49 7.44
N GLU A 49 -2.09 -6.25 6.17
CA GLU A 49 -3.24 -6.81 5.46
C GLU A 49 -3.06 -8.32 5.28
N ALA A 50 -4.16 -9.07 5.36
CA ALA A 50 -4.13 -10.54 5.24
C ALA A 50 -3.52 -11.02 3.91
N SER A 51 -3.63 -10.21 2.86
CA SER A 51 -3.08 -10.49 1.53
C SER A 51 -1.55 -10.46 1.47
N VAL A 52 -0.86 -10.04 2.54
CA VAL A 52 0.62 -10.06 2.61
C VAL A 52 1.19 -11.47 2.53
N GLY A 53 0.42 -12.47 2.91
CA GLY A 53 0.78 -13.87 2.88
C GLY A 53 1.38 -14.40 4.20
N ALA A 54 1.09 -15.68 4.47
CA ALA A 54 1.50 -16.33 5.72
C ALA A 54 3.04 -16.38 5.89
N ASP A 55 3.77 -16.65 4.83
CA ASP A 55 5.24 -16.76 4.88
C ASP A 55 5.90 -15.45 5.34
N VAL A 56 5.40 -14.31 4.85
CA VAL A 56 5.90 -13.00 5.26
C VAL A 56 5.52 -12.71 6.71
N ILE A 57 4.29 -13.03 7.11
CA ILE A 57 3.83 -12.87 8.49
C ILE A 57 4.72 -13.67 9.45
N ASP A 58 5.00 -14.93 9.13
CA ASP A 58 5.84 -15.81 9.98
C ASP A 58 7.29 -15.32 10.02
N ALA A 59 7.82 -14.86 8.90
CA ALA A 59 9.16 -14.26 8.87
C ALA A 59 9.27 -13.00 9.73
N LEU A 60 8.25 -12.15 9.73
CA LEU A 60 8.21 -10.96 10.59
C LEU A 60 8.11 -11.32 12.07
N LYS A 61 7.29 -12.31 12.43
CA LYS A 61 7.20 -12.84 13.81
C LYS A 61 8.53 -13.40 14.27
N THR A 62 9.23 -14.15 13.42
CA THR A 62 10.55 -14.70 13.71
C THR A 62 11.59 -13.60 13.99
N LYS A 63 11.42 -12.45 13.36
CA LYS A 63 12.25 -11.25 13.61
C LYS A 63 11.87 -10.49 14.88
N GLY A 64 10.83 -10.93 15.59
CA GLY A 64 10.40 -10.36 16.88
C GLY A 64 9.25 -9.35 16.76
N HIS A 65 8.63 -9.19 15.60
CA HIS A 65 7.47 -8.31 15.46
C HIS A 65 6.20 -8.95 16.02
N ALA A 66 5.41 -8.13 16.73
CA ALA A 66 4.04 -8.48 17.11
C ALA A 66 3.09 -8.13 15.95
N ILE A 67 2.69 -9.14 15.20
CA ILE A 67 1.89 -8.94 13.98
C ILE A 67 0.41 -9.00 14.27
N LYS A 68 -0.31 -7.95 13.87
CA LYS A 68 -1.77 -7.86 13.82
C LYS A 68 -2.22 -7.97 12.36
N VAL A 69 -2.94 -9.04 12.05
CA VAL A 69 -3.48 -9.26 10.71
C VAL A 69 -4.87 -8.62 10.61
N GLU A 70 -5.05 -7.73 9.65
CA GLU A 70 -6.33 -7.08 9.38
C GLU A 70 -7.06 -7.80 8.25
N ALA A 71 -8.36 -8.08 8.46
CA ALA A 71 -9.18 -8.73 7.46
C ALA A 71 -9.45 -7.82 6.25
N PRO A 72 -9.60 -8.40 5.04
CA PRO A 72 -9.80 -7.63 3.80
C PRO A 72 -11.06 -6.76 3.79
N ASP A 73 -12.09 -7.19 4.52
CA ASP A 73 -13.39 -6.53 4.64
C ASP A 73 -13.47 -5.57 5.83
N SER A 74 -12.38 -5.45 6.59
CA SER A 74 -12.35 -4.44 7.63
C SER A 74 -12.47 -3.07 6.96
N THR A 75 -13.50 -2.32 7.31
CA THR A 75 -13.67 -0.92 6.93
C THR A 75 -12.58 -0.04 7.57
N ASN A 76 -11.44 -0.66 7.85
CA ASN A 76 -10.36 -0.05 8.57
C ASN A 76 -9.67 0.97 7.66
N PHE A 77 -9.92 2.23 7.91
CA PHE A 77 -9.20 3.34 7.28
C PHE A 77 -7.69 3.31 7.56
N GLY A 78 -7.23 2.34 8.38
CA GLY A 78 -5.85 2.27 8.87
C GLY A 78 -4.78 2.17 7.80
N PHE A 79 -5.06 1.52 6.66
CA PHE A 79 -4.09 1.37 5.58
C PHE A 79 -4.16 2.44 4.49
N GLY A 80 -5.08 3.40 4.63
CA GLY A 80 -5.22 4.51 3.72
C GLY A 80 -5.76 4.14 2.35
N GLY A 81 -5.52 5.02 1.39
CA GLY A 81 -5.86 4.83 -0.02
C GLY A 81 -4.91 5.62 -0.90
N ALA A 82 -4.37 5.01 -1.93
CA ALA A 82 -3.42 5.62 -2.85
C ALA A 82 -4.06 5.97 -4.19
N GLN A 83 -3.62 7.08 -4.78
CA GLN A 83 -3.88 7.43 -6.16
C GLN A 83 -2.55 7.78 -6.81
N LEU A 84 -2.26 7.19 -7.96
CA LEU A 84 -0.99 7.36 -8.64
C LEU A 84 -1.20 7.66 -10.12
N ILE A 85 -0.34 8.50 -10.68
CA ILE A 85 -0.25 8.72 -12.13
C ILE A 85 1.21 8.87 -12.53
N ALA A 86 1.64 8.07 -13.51
CA ALA A 86 2.96 8.11 -14.09
C ALA A 86 2.90 8.60 -15.53
N LYS A 87 3.81 9.48 -15.90
CA LYS A 87 4.02 9.87 -17.29
C LYS A 87 4.97 8.86 -17.95
N THR A 88 4.62 8.42 -19.14
CA THR A 88 5.44 7.58 -20.00
C THR A 88 5.69 8.29 -21.34
N ASP A 89 6.51 7.72 -22.20
CA ASP A 89 6.72 8.26 -23.55
C ASP A 89 5.45 8.20 -24.42
N ALA A 90 4.56 7.25 -24.13
CA ALA A 90 3.31 7.05 -24.87
C ALA A 90 2.08 7.76 -24.25
N GLY A 91 2.25 8.44 -23.10
CA GLY A 91 1.13 9.11 -22.42
C GLY A 91 1.20 8.95 -20.90
N TYR A 92 0.08 8.59 -20.28
CA TYR A 92 -0.04 8.45 -18.84
C TYR A 92 -0.58 7.07 -18.46
N VAL A 93 -0.06 6.54 -17.36
CA VAL A 93 -0.56 5.33 -16.71
C VAL A 93 -0.99 5.72 -15.30
N ALA A 94 -2.21 5.36 -14.92
CA ALA A 94 -2.74 5.71 -13.61
C ALA A 94 -3.23 4.46 -12.86
N GLY A 95 -3.19 4.52 -11.54
CA GLY A 95 -3.70 3.49 -10.64
C GLY A 95 -4.61 4.10 -9.58
N SER A 96 -5.73 3.44 -9.31
CA SER A 96 -6.68 3.79 -8.26
C SER A 96 -6.76 2.68 -7.23
N ASP A 97 -6.71 3.07 -5.97
CA ASP A 97 -6.68 2.12 -4.85
C ASP A 97 -7.99 1.34 -4.72
N PRO A 98 -7.95 0.00 -4.72
CA PRO A 98 -9.15 -0.84 -4.58
C PRO A 98 -9.81 -0.73 -3.20
N ARG A 99 -9.10 -0.17 -2.20
CA ARG A 99 -9.65 0.10 -0.86
C ARG A 99 -10.60 1.28 -0.83
N LYS A 100 -10.68 2.01 -1.93
CA LYS A 100 -11.52 3.22 -2.10
C LYS A 100 -12.40 3.06 -3.32
N ASP A 101 -13.53 3.72 -3.28
CA ASP A 101 -14.48 3.77 -4.40
C ASP A 101 -14.00 4.84 -5.39
N GLY A 102 -13.06 4.45 -6.22
CA GLY A 102 -12.41 5.33 -7.20
C GLY A 102 -12.12 4.64 -8.51
N CYS A 103 -11.85 5.42 -9.53
CA CYS A 103 -11.49 4.93 -10.86
C CYS A 103 -10.48 5.87 -11.51
N ALA A 104 -9.42 5.30 -12.10
CA ALA A 104 -8.51 6.03 -12.96
C ALA A 104 -9.04 5.96 -14.40
N VAL A 105 -9.39 7.12 -14.95
CA VAL A 105 -9.99 7.24 -16.30
C VAL A 105 -9.15 8.17 -17.15
N GLY A 106 -8.89 7.75 -18.40
CA GLY A 106 -8.18 8.54 -19.41
C GLY A 106 -8.96 8.64 -20.72
N TYR A 107 -8.64 9.66 -21.48
CA TYR A 107 -9.22 9.88 -22.83
C TYR A 107 -8.19 10.53 -23.78
#